data_cf83f7419ef7c085d31cc44ea3a1fd92
#
_entry.id   cf83f7419ef7c085d31cc44ea3a1fd92
#
_cell.length_a   1.000
_cell.length_b   1.000
_cell.length_c   1.000
_cell.angle_alpha   90.00
_cell.angle_beta   90.00
_cell.angle_gamma   90.00
#
_symmetry.space_group_name_H-M   'P 1'
#
loop_
_entity.id
_entity.type
_entity.pdbx_description
1 polymer ?
#
loop_
_entity_poly.entity_id
_entity_poly.type
_entity_poly.pdbx_seq_one_letter_code
_entity_poly.pdbx_strand_id
1 'polypeptide(L)'
;MNERIRALIKALKIKQSEFAQRIGVSRPFVSELCSGAKNPSDRTIADICREFNVNEHWLRTGEGEMFSGLSREEEIAKFAMSSIRDPNSEFQRRLVSVLARLTPEQWRLMEQMAHQLLAPPEDTPPTGN
;
A
#
# COMPACT_ATOMS: atom_id res chain seq x y z
N MET A 1 12.28 -9.28 17.62
CA MET A 1 12.27 -8.94 16.18
C MET A 1 12.34 -10.17 15.29
N ASN A 2 13.24 -11.10 15.58
CA ASN A 2 13.37 -12.28 14.72
C ASN A 2 12.10 -13.11 14.62
N GLU A 3 11.38 -13.26 15.73
CA GLU A 3 10.13 -14.02 15.71
C GLU A 3 9.10 -13.37 14.81
N ARG A 4 9.06 -12.05 14.79
CA ARG A 4 8.10 -11.33 13.95
C ARG A 4 8.45 -11.43 12.47
N ILE A 5 9.75 -11.44 12.15
CA ILE A 5 10.16 -11.64 10.76
C ILE A 5 9.76 -13.03 10.28
N ARG A 6 9.94 -14.06 11.12
CA ARG A 6 9.49 -15.41 10.77
C ARG A 6 7.97 -15.46 10.58
N ALA A 7 7.24 -14.80 11.50
CA ALA A 7 5.78 -14.76 11.40
C ALA A 7 5.33 -14.07 10.13
N LEU A 8 6.03 -13.00 9.75
CA LEU A 8 5.72 -12.27 8.52
C LEU A 8 5.92 -13.14 7.29
N ILE A 9 7.04 -13.82 7.20
CA ILE A 9 7.32 -14.68 6.05
C ILE A 9 6.27 -15.78 5.95
N LYS A 10 5.88 -16.35 7.08
CA LYS A 10 4.84 -17.36 7.10
C LYS A 10 3.49 -16.80 6.65
N ALA A 11 3.14 -15.61 7.12
CA ALA A 11 1.89 -14.97 6.74
C ALA A 11 1.85 -14.64 5.26
N LEU A 12 2.98 -14.28 4.68
CA LEU A 12 3.09 -13.98 3.25
C LEU A 12 3.09 -15.24 2.40
N LYS A 13 3.31 -16.40 3.01
CA LYS A 13 3.33 -17.69 2.32
C LYS A 13 4.39 -17.74 1.24
N ILE A 14 5.55 -17.15 1.51
CA ILE A 14 6.69 -17.17 0.58
C ILE A 14 7.88 -17.80 1.27
N LYS A 15 8.90 -18.13 0.46
CA LYS A 15 10.13 -18.71 0.98
C LYS A 15 11.09 -17.60 1.38
N GLN A 16 12.07 -17.96 2.24
CA GLN A 16 13.08 -16.99 2.63
C GLN A 16 13.85 -16.45 1.44
N SER A 17 14.07 -17.28 0.41
CA SER A 17 14.76 -16.83 -0.79
C SER A 17 13.97 -15.76 -1.53
N GLU A 18 12.67 -15.92 -1.62
CA GLU A 18 11.82 -14.92 -2.25
C GLU A 18 11.77 -13.63 -1.44
N PHE A 19 11.66 -13.78 -0.13
CA PHE A 19 11.68 -12.62 0.77
C PHE A 19 12.98 -11.84 0.60
N ALA A 20 14.10 -12.55 0.56
CA ALA A 20 15.41 -11.93 0.40
C ALA A 20 15.51 -11.19 -0.93
N GLN A 21 15.05 -11.83 -2.00
CA GLN A 21 15.10 -11.22 -3.33
C GLN A 21 14.29 -9.93 -3.39
N ARG A 22 13.12 -9.94 -2.78
CA ARG A 22 12.22 -8.79 -2.84
C ARG A 22 12.71 -7.60 -2.06
N ILE A 23 13.48 -7.81 -0.98
CA ILE A 23 14.04 -6.68 -0.23
C ILE A 23 15.51 -6.42 -0.57
N GLY A 24 16.06 -7.15 -1.54
CA GLY A 24 17.39 -6.87 -2.04
C GLY A 24 18.54 -7.31 -1.15
N VAL A 25 18.35 -8.39 -0.40
CA VAL A 25 19.41 -8.94 0.46
C VAL A 25 19.63 -10.41 0.12
N SER A 26 20.66 -11.01 0.71
CA SER A 26 20.97 -12.40 0.47
C SER A 26 20.08 -13.32 1.31
N ARG A 27 19.86 -14.53 0.83
CA ARG A 27 19.12 -15.52 1.59
C ARG A 27 19.76 -15.85 2.94
N PRO A 28 21.10 -16.07 3.00
CA PRO A 28 21.73 -16.28 4.31
C PRO A 28 21.48 -15.15 5.30
N PHE A 29 21.43 -13.90 4.82
CA PHE A 29 21.14 -12.79 5.70
C PHE A 29 19.72 -12.89 6.27
N VAL A 30 18.74 -13.26 5.44
CA VAL A 30 17.38 -13.47 5.92
C VAL A 30 17.32 -14.59 6.93
N SER A 31 18.06 -15.68 6.69
CA SER A 31 18.13 -16.79 7.64
C SER A 31 18.68 -16.31 8.99
N GLU A 32 19.70 -15.46 8.96
CA GLU A 32 20.27 -14.88 10.18
C GLU A 32 19.29 -13.96 10.90
N LEU A 33 18.51 -13.20 10.14
CA LEU A 33 17.46 -12.37 10.75
C LEU A 33 16.41 -13.25 11.43
N CYS A 34 16.03 -14.34 10.79
CA CYS A 34 15.02 -15.23 11.32
C CYS A 34 15.49 -15.97 12.57
N SER A 35 16.77 -16.31 12.63
CA SER A 35 17.32 -17.04 13.77
C SER A 35 17.67 -16.12 14.93
N GLY A 36 17.74 -14.83 14.71
CA GLY A 36 18.16 -13.88 15.72
C GLY A 36 19.67 -13.67 15.76
N ALA A 37 20.41 -14.30 14.84
CA ALA A 37 21.86 -14.12 14.79
C ALA A 37 22.26 -12.71 14.40
N LYS A 38 21.38 -12.04 13.64
CA LYS A 38 21.58 -10.64 13.25
C LYS A 38 20.29 -9.87 13.43
N ASN A 39 20.42 -8.58 13.72
CA ASN A 39 19.30 -7.68 13.81
C ASN A 39 19.19 -6.86 12.53
N PRO A 40 17.99 -6.58 12.05
CA PRO A 40 17.84 -5.73 10.86
C PRO A 40 18.21 -4.30 11.19
N SER A 41 18.85 -3.64 10.23
CA SER A 41 19.11 -2.22 10.34
C SER A 41 17.81 -1.44 10.07
N ASP A 42 17.84 -0.15 10.40
CA ASP A 42 16.67 0.69 10.12
C ASP A 42 16.31 0.67 8.64
N ARG A 43 17.32 0.64 7.76
CA ARG A 43 17.09 0.57 6.33
C ARG A 43 16.41 -0.74 5.94
N THR A 44 16.86 -1.85 6.51
CA THR A 44 16.25 -3.15 6.22
C THR A 44 14.80 -3.17 6.69
N ILE A 45 14.54 -2.61 7.88
CA ILE A 45 13.17 -2.51 8.38
C ILE A 45 12.31 -1.68 7.44
N ALA A 46 12.83 -0.54 6.98
CA ALA A 46 12.09 0.31 6.04
C ALA A 46 11.81 -0.43 4.73
N ASP A 47 12.78 -1.19 4.23
CA ASP A 47 12.60 -1.95 3.00
C ASP A 47 11.52 -3.02 3.16
N ILE A 48 11.51 -3.72 4.30
CA ILE A 48 10.49 -4.73 4.57
C ILE A 48 9.11 -4.07 4.64
N CYS A 49 9.00 -2.97 5.36
CA CYS A 49 7.71 -2.31 5.53
C CYS A 49 7.17 -1.78 4.21
N ARG A 50 8.06 -1.23 3.37
CA ARG A 50 7.65 -0.70 2.08
C ARG A 50 7.26 -1.81 1.10
N GLU A 51 8.06 -2.87 1.06
CA GLU A 51 7.82 -3.93 0.08
C GLU A 51 6.57 -4.73 0.37
N PHE A 52 6.30 -5.00 1.66
CA PHE A 52 5.22 -5.89 2.05
C PHE A 52 4.08 -5.18 2.77
N ASN A 53 4.11 -3.86 2.83
CA ASN A 53 3.08 -3.06 3.49
C ASN A 53 2.93 -3.45 4.96
N VAL A 54 4.04 -3.60 5.65
CA VAL A 54 4.09 -4.02 7.04
C VAL A 54 4.05 -2.80 7.94
N ASN A 55 3.34 -2.92 9.05
CA ASN A 55 3.29 -1.90 10.07
C ASN A 55 4.62 -1.87 10.82
N GLU A 56 5.36 -0.79 10.69
CA GLU A 56 6.69 -0.69 11.30
C GLU A 56 6.60 -0.80 12.81
N HIS A 57 5.58 -0.20 13.43
CA HIS A 57 5.43 -0.29 14.87
C HIS A 57 5.27 -1.75 15.32
N TRP A 58 4.46 -2.52 14.57
CA TRP A 58 4.32 -3.93 14.88
C TRP A 58 5.63 -4.68 14.71
N LEU A 59 6.36 -4.40 13.65
CA LEU A 59 7.61 -5.11 13.39
C LEU A 59 8.64 -4.83 14.47
N ARG A 60 8.68 -3.60 14.97
CA ARG A 60 9.64 -3.22 16.01
C ARG A 60 9.20 -3.64 17.41
N THR A 61 7.92 -3.58 17.72
CA THR A 61 7.46 -3.75 19.12
C THR A 61 6.55 -4.95 19.33
N GLY A 62 5.93 -5.47 18.27
CA GLY A 62 4.93 -6.53 18.39
C GLY A 62 3.53 -6.02 18.65
N GLU A 63 3.35 -4.71 18.78
CA GLU A 63 2.03 -4.14 19.05
C GLU A 63 1.36 -3.69 17.76
N GLY A 64 0.04 -3.82 17.71
CA GLY A 64 -0.74 -3.41 16.55
C GLY A 64 -0.88 -4.51 15.52
N GLU A 65 -1.34 -4.12 14.35
CA GLU A 65 -1.56 -5.06 13.27
C GLU A 65 -0.28 -5.29 12.48
N MET A 66 -0.13 -6.53 11.97
CA MET A 66 1.05 -6.88 11.18
C MET A 66 1.17 -6.02 9.94
N PHE A 67 0.08 -5.76 9.24
CA PHE A 67 0.10 -4.97 8.02
C PHE A 67 -0.44 -3.57 8.29
N SER A 68 0.13 -2.58 7.58
CA SER A 68 -0.06 -1.19 7.93
C SER A 68 -1.34 -0.59 7.38
N GLY A 69 -2.29 -1.40 7.06
CA GLY A 69 -3.57 -0.89 6.60
C GLY A 69 -4.06 -1.64 5.41
N LEU A 70 -5.08 -1.08 4.79
CA LEU A 70 -5.73 -1.70 3.65
C LEU A 70 -4.92 -1.46 2.40
N SER A 71 -4.94 -2.41 1.48
CA SER A 71 -4.41 -2.16 0.14
C SER A 71 -5.26 -1.07 -0.51
N ARG A 72 -4.74 -0.51 -1.62
CA ARG A 72 -5.47 0.52 -2.34
C ARG A 72 -6.85 0.02 -2.76
N GLU A 73 -6.94 -1.21 -3.24
CA GLU A 73 -8.20 -1.78 -3.67
C GLU A 73 -9.17 -1.96 -2.50
N GLU A 74 -8.65 -2.36 -1.36
CA GLU A 74 -9.48 -2.51 -0.16
C GLU A 74 -9.98 -1.17 0.35
N GLU A 75 -9.14 -0.13 0.30
CA GLU A 75 -9.57 1.21 0.68
C GLU A 75 -10.70 1.71 -0.21
N ILE A 76 -10.56 1.49 -1.52
CA ILE A 76 -11.58 1.90 -2.47
C ILE A 76 -12.89 1.15 -2.20
N ALA A 77 -12.79 -0.17 -1.97
CA ALA A 77 -13.97 -0.98 -1.69
C ALA A 77 -14.65 -0.53 -0.41
N LYS A 78 -13.87 -0.24 0.61
CA LYS A 78 -14.42 0.20 1.89
C LYS A 78 -15.13 1.55 1.75
N PHE A 79 -14.53 2.48 1.01
CA PHE A 79 -15.15 3.77 0.75
C PHE A 79 -16.47 3.59 0.00
N ALA A 80 -16.47 2.77 -1.05
CA ALA A 80 -17.67 2.55 -1.83
C ALA A 80 -18.79 1.95 -0.99
N MET A 81 -18.47 0.97 -0.15
CA MET A 81 -19.45 0.35 0.70
C MET A 81 -20.01 1.30 1.75
N SER A 82 -19.17 2.12 2.36
CA SER A 82 -19.65 3.08 3.34
C SER A 82 -20.50 4.15 2.68
N SER A 83 -20.18 4.54 1.46
CA SER A 83 -21.00 5.51 0.72
C SER A 83 -22.38 4.97 0.40
N ILE A 84 -22.49 3.67 0.14
CA ILE A 84 -23.77 3.03 -0.15
C ILE A 84 -24.61 2.91 1.11
N ARG A 85 -23.96 2.63 2.24
CA ARG A 85 -24.68 2.36 3.49
C ARG A 85 -25.16 3.60 4.21
N ASP A 86 -24.48 4.72 4.02
CA ASP A 86 -24.83 5.95 4.75
C ASP A 86 -26.04 6.62 4.10
N PRO A 87 -27.18 6.70 4.80
CA PRO A 87 -28.37 7.32 4.21
C PRO A 87 -28.20 8.80 3.93
N ASN A 88 -27.22 9.46 4.54
CA ASN A 88 -26.99 10.88 4.35
C ASN A 88 -25.95 11.18 3.27
N SER A 89 -25.52 10.16 2.55
CA SER A 89 -24.47 10.35 1.54
C SER A 89 -24.98 10.11 0.13
N GLU A 90 -26.10 10.74 -0.19
CA GLU A 90 -26.69 10.51 -1.50
C GLU A 90 -25.77 10.96 -2.63
N PHE A 91 -25.09 12.10 -2.45
CA PHE A 91 -24.14 12.55 -3.45
C PHE A 91 -23.04 11.53 -3.67
N GLN A 92 -22.50 10.98 -2.58
CA GLN A 92 -21.44 9.98 -2.68
C GLN A 92 -21.94 8.73 -3.41
N ARG A 93 -23.16 8.28 -3.10
CA ARG A 93 -23.73 7.12 -3.76
C ARG A 93 -23.89 7.35 -5.26
N ARG A 94 -24.36 8.55 -5.63
CA ARG A 94 -24.51 8.90 -7.04
C ARG A 94 -23.16 8.93 -7.73
N LEU A 95 -22.17 9.51 -7.07
CA LEU A 95 -20.83 9.60 -7.66
C LEU A 95 -20.24 8.22 -7.87
N VAL A 96 -20.33 7.35 -6.86
CA VAL A 96 -19.83 5.98 -6.98
C VAL A 96 -20.54 5.25 -8.11
N SER A 97 -21.86 5.45 -8.23
CA SER A 97 -22.64 4.81 -9.28
C SER A 97 -22.19 5.27 -10.67
N VAL A 98 -21.91 6.57 -10.82
CA VAL A 98 -21.42 7.10 -12.09
C VAL A 98 -20.04 6.52 -12.40
N LEU A 99 -19.15 6.49 -11.41
CA LEU A 99 -17.81 5.95 -11.61
C LEU A 99 -17.86 4.47 -12.00
N ALA A 100 -18.80 3.72 -11.42
CA ALA A 100 -18.92 2.31 -11.72
C ALA A 100 -19.37 2.04 -13.15
N ARG A 101 -19.97 3.03 -13.78
CA ARG A 101 -20.47 2.90 -15.16
C ARG A 101 -19.55 3.48 -16.22
N LEU A 102 -18.44 4.04 -15.80
CA LEU A 102 -17.52 4.65 -16.75
C LEU A 102 -16.91 3.60 -17.68
N THR A 103 -16.84 3.93 -18.95
CA THR A 103 -16.14 3.11 -19.92
C THR A 103 -14.64 3.29 -19.76
N PRO A 104 -13.82 2.36 -20.30
CA PRO A 104 -12.38 2.55 -20.27
C PRO A 104 -11.91 3.88 -20.87
N GLU A 105 -12.58 4.34 -21.90
CA GLU A 105 -12.23 5.63 -22.52
C GLU A 105 -12.50 6.78 -21.57
N GLN A 106 -13.62 6.73 -20.88
CA GLN A 106 -13.97 7.75 -19.90
C GLN A 106 -13.00 7.75 -18.73
N TRP A 107 -12.58 6.56 -18.31
CA TRP A 107 -11.57 6.45 -17.25
C TRP A 107 -10.25 7.08 -17.66
N ARG A 108 -9.85 6.90 -18.93
CA ARG A 108 -8.63 7.51 -19.43
C ARG A 108 -8.73 9.03 -19.43
N LEU A 109 -9.89 9.55 -19.82
CA LEU A 109 -10.11 10.98 -19.80
C LEU A 109 -9.99 11.52 -18.38
N MET A 110 -10.60 10.86 -17.42
CA MET A 110 -10.49 11.27 -16.03
C MET A 110 -9.06 11.21 -15.53
N GLU A 111 -8.32 10.22 -15.95
CA GLU A 111 -6.91 10.12 -15.57
C GLU A 111 -6.11 11.30 -16.09
N GLN A 112 -6.37 11.71 -17.34
CA GLN A 112 -5.72 12.88 -17.91
C GLN A 112 -6.05 14.14 -17.13
N MET A 113 -7.32 14.30 -16.75
CA MET A 113 -7.72 15.44 -15.94
C MET A 113 -7.07 15.43 -14.56
N ALA A 114 -6.96 14.27 -13.96
CA ALA A 114 -6.31 14.15 -12.66
C ALA A 114 -4.83 14.51 -12.73
N HIS A 115 -4.17 14.12 -13.82
CA HIS A 115 -2.76 14.49 -14.01
C HIS A 115 -2.59 16.00 -14.09
N GLN A 116 -3.52 16.69 -14.75
CA GLN A 116 -3.47 18.13 -14.80
C GLN A 116 -3.63 18.76 -13.42
N LEU A 117 -4.48 18.18 -12.59
CA LEU A 117 -4.66 18.67 -11.23
C LEU A 117 -3.41 18.48 -10.38
N LEU A 118 -2.65 17.44 -10.65
CA LEU A 118 -1.45 17.13 -9.88
C LEU A 118 -0.21 17.78 -10.45
N ALA A 119 -0.32 18.41 -11.63
CA ALA A 119 0.84 19.05 -12.26
C ALA A 119 1.27 20.25 -11.44
N PRO A 120 2.59 20.53 -11.37
CA PRO A 120 3.05 21.73 -10.68
C PRO A 120 2.50 22.98 -11.35
N PRO A 121 2.22 24.04 -10.59
CA PRO A 121 1.63 25.25 -11.15
C PRO A 121 2.43 25.88 -12.26
N GLU A 122 3.75 25.77 -12.24
CA GLU A 122 4.58 26.37 -13.27
C GLU A 122 4.44 25.66 -14.60
N ASP A 123 3.89 24.46 -14.62
CA ASP A 123 3.66 23.73 -15.86
C ASP A 123 2.34 24.12 -16.51
N THR A 124 1.51 24.83 -15.79
CA THR A 124 0.26 25.27 -16.38
C THR A 124 0.51 26.43 -17.25
N PRO A 125 0.01 26.38 -18.44
CA PRO A 125 0.10 27.51 -19.32
C PRO A 125 -0.65 28.66 -18.71
N PRO A 126 -0.11 29.75 -18.90
CA PRO A 126 -0.82 30.91 -18.47
C PRO A 126 -2.03 31.01 -19.28
N THR A 127 -2.91 30.93 -18.87
CA THR A 127 -3.91 30.87 -19.56
C THR A 127 -4.46 31.80 -19.83
N GLY A 128 -4.51 31.96 -19.75
CA GLY A 128 -5.03 32.61 -20.05
C GLY A 128 -5.34 32.74 -20.94
N ASN A 129 -5.01 32.78 -21.05
CA ASN A 129 -5.09 32.91 -21.92
C ASN A 129 -5.51 32.60 -22.53
#